data_d36424d6073da64298b4b44b0fd0c331
#
_entry.id   d36424d6073da64298b4b44b0fd0c331
#
_cell.length_a   1.000
_cell.length_b   1.000
_cell.length_c   1.000
_cell.angle_alpha   90.00
_cell.angle_beta   90.00
_cell.angle_gamma   90.00
#
_symmetry.space_group_name_H-M   'P 1'
#
loop_
_entity.id
_entity.type
_entity.pdbx_description
1 polymer ?
#
loop_
_entity_poly.entity_id
_entity_poly.type
_entity_poly.pdbx_seq_one_letter_code
_entity_poly.pdbx_strand_id
1 'polypeptide(L)'
;IAAITEIPVMFLFSRIVKHVKSSALLVVSSVFFILKAFGYFAAGNIALMTIAAVMQMGSFAIYIPASVYYVNEVMEERDKFKGQALMTGTNTLGGVFGSLFGGFLIDNAGVGAMNTVCFAMAAAGAVLVFLFAGRHE
;
A
#
# COMPACT_ATOMS: atom_id res chain seq x y z
N ILE A 1 13.83 0.59 -12.38
CA ILE A 1 14.37 1.60 -11.45
C ILE A 1 13.67 1.46 -10.08
N ALA A 2 12.32 1.42 -10.02
CA ALA A 2 11.59 1.29 -8.74
C ALA A 2 12.01 0.06 -7.93
N ALA A 3 12.13 -1.12 -8.55
CA ALA A 3 12.51 -2.35 -7.86
C ALA A 3 13.91 -2.31 -7.21
N ILE A 4 14.88 -1.63 -7.84
CA ILE A 4 16.24 -1.51 -7.28
C ILE A 4 16.25 -0.64 -6.03
N THR A 5 15.38 0.36 -5.98
CA THR A 5 15.29 1.29 -4.84
C THR A 5 14.49 0.70 -3.67
N GLU A 6 13.72 -0.35 -3.89
CA GLU A 6 13.00 -1.09 -2.83
C GLU A 6 13.93 -2.00 -2.00
N ILE A 7 15.01 -2.51 -2.59
CA ILE A 7 15.95 -3.42 -1.92
C ILE A 7 16.54 -2.83 -0.62
N PRO A 8 17.06 -1.59 -0.59
CA PRO A 8 17.58 -0.99 0.64
C PRO A 8 16.53 -0.86 1.74
N VAL A 9 15.28 -0.54 1.37
CA VAL A 9 14.17 -0.39 2.32
C VAL A 9 13.83 -1.74 2.95
N MET A 10 13.81 -2.83 2.16
CA MET A 10 13.58 -4.18 2.66
C MET A 10 14.69 -4.65 3.62
N PHE A 11 15.94 -4.30 3.35
CA PHE A 11 17.05 -4.59 4.26
C PHE A 11 16.95 -3.81 5.59
N LEU A 12 16.56 -2.55 5.53
CA LEU A 12 16.37 -1.72 6.72
C LEU A 12 15.13 -2.14 7.52
N PHE A 13 14.14 -2.74 6.85
CA PHE A 13 12.88 -3.17 7.46
C PHE A 13 13.09 -4.15 8.62
N SER A 14 14.01 -5.08 8.48
CA SER A 14 14.35 -6.05 9.55
C SER A 14 14.87 -5.40 10.84
N ARG A 15 15.42 -4.19 10.74
CA ARG A 15 15.82 -3.38 11.90
C ARG A 15 14.66 -2.54 12.44
N ILE A 16 13.83 -2.01 11.56
CA ILE A 16 12.70 -1.14 11.90
C ILE A 16 11.63 -1.93 12.65
N VAL A 17 11.30 -3.13 12.18
CA VAL A 17 10.26 -3.99 12.77
C VAL A 17 10.58 -4.44 14.20
N LYS A 18 11.85 -4.44 14.60
CA LYS A 18 12.26 -4.75 15.98
C LYS A 18 11.93 -3.64 16.98
N HIS A 19 11.70 -2.41 16.49
CA HIS A 19 11.49 -1.24 17.34
C HIS A 19 10.11 -0.62 17.17
N VAL A 20 9.36 -1.02 16.13
CA VAL A 20 8.06 -0.45 15.78
C VAL A 20 7.08 -1.59 15.54
N LYS A 21 5.90 -1.52 16.15
CA LYS A 21 4.83 -2.51 15.97
C LYS A 21 4.42 -2.59 14.49
N SER A 22 4.09 -3.80 14.01
CA SER A 22 3.66 -4.03 12.62
C SER A 22 2.38 -3.26 12.26
N SER A 23 1.46 -3.07 13.20
CA SER A 23 0.27 -2.23 13.00
C SER A 23 0.62 -0.77 12.70
N ALA A 24 1.60 -0.20 13.42
CA ALA A 24 2.07 1.17 13.16
C ALA A 24 2.73 1.30 11.78
N LEU A 25 3.48 0.27 11.34
CA LEU A 25 4.07 0.24 10.00
C LEU A 25 3.02 0.17 8.89
N LEU A 26 1.91 -0.56 9.11
CA LEU A 26 0.76 -0.57 8.19
C LEU A 26 0.11 0.82 8.09
N VAL A 27 -0.06 1.51 9.21
CA VAL A 27 -0.59 2.89 9.21
C VAL A 27 0.35 3.83 8.47
N VAL A 28 1.65 3.76 8.72
CA VAL A 28 2.66 4.57 8.00
C VAL A 28 2.62 4.30 6.51
N SER A 29 2.57 3.04 6.09
CA SER A 29 2.49 2.70 4.65
C SER A 29 1.20 3.23 4.02
N SER A 30 0.06 3.19 4.72
CA SER A 30 -1.21 3.73 4.22
C SER A 30 -1.18 5.26 4.05
N VAL A 31 -0.46 5.98 4.92
CA VAL A 31 -0.21 7.42 4.74
C VAL A 31 0.60 7.68 3.48
N PHE A 32 1.65 6.89 3.22
CA PHE A 32 2.42 7.00 1.98
C PHE A 32 1.57 6.68 0.73
N PHE A 33 0.62 5.75 0.81
CA PHE A 33 -0.33 5.50 -0.29
C PHE A 33 -1.22 6.72 -0.57
N ILE A 34 -1.72 7.41 0.46
CA ILE A 34 -2.51 8.65 0.30
C ILE A 34 -1.64 9.74 -0.31
N LEU A 35 -0.45 9.98 0.22
CA LEU A 35 0.47 11.01 -0.28
C LEU A 35 0.83 10.76 -1.75
N LYS A 36 1.09 9.52 -2.12
CA LYS A 36 1.31 9.12 -3.50
C LYS A 36 0.10 9.39 -4.39
N ALA A 37 -1.09 8.97 -3.96
CA ALA A 37 -2.32 9.17 -4.72
C ALA A 37 -2.63 10.68 -4.88
N PHE A 38 -2.42 11.46 -3.83
CA PHE A 38 -2.51 12.91 -3.90
C PHE A 38 -1.47 13.52 -4.85
N GLY A 39 -0.24 13.03 -4.80
CA GLY A 39 0.82 13.45 -5.72
C GLY A 39 0.43 13.25 -7.19
N TYR A 40 -0.14 12.11 -7.55
CA TYR A 40 -0.64 11.86 -8.90
C TYR A 40 -1.85 12.71 -9.25
N PHE A 41 -2.76 12.93 -8.30
CA PHE A 41 -3.93 13.80 -8.50
C PHE A 41 -3.53 15.26 -8.74
N ALA A 42 -2.55 15.76 -8.00
CA ALA A 42 -2.06 17.14 -8.10
C ALA A 42 -1.00 17.34 -9.19
N ALA A 43 -0.55 16.26 -9.85
CA ALA A 43 0.55 16.31 -10.81
C ALA A 43 0.15 17.04 -12.11
N GLY A 44 0.53 18.29 -12.21
CA GLY A 44 0.45 19.08 -13.45
C GLY A 44 1.68 18.98 -14.34
N ASN A 45 2.75 18.29 -13.90
CA ASN A 45 3.99 18.14 -14.65
C ASN A 45 4.74 16.84 -14.33
N ILE A 46 5.68 16.46 -15.19
CA ILE A 46 6.48 15.24 -15.09
C ILE A 46 7.29 15.16 -13.78
N ALA A 47 7.77 16.30 -13.28
CA ALA A 47 8.56 16.33 -12.05
C ALA A 47 7.74 15.88 -10.82
N LEU A 48 6.48 16.35 -10.69
CA LEU A 48 5.59 15.92 -9.62
C LEU A 48 5.20 14.43 -9.76
N MET A 49 5.01 13.95 -10.99
CA MET A 49 4.79 12.51 -11.25
C MET A 49 5.99 11.67 -10.80
N THR A 50 7.21 12.14 -11.04
CA THR A 50 8.42 11.44 -10.60
C THR A 50 8.53 11.40 -9.09
N ILE A 51 8.22 12.49 -8.39
CA ILE A 51 8.19 12.55 -6.92
C ILE A 51 7.14 11.57 -6.37
N ALA A 52 5.94 11.55 -6.94
CA ALA A 52 4.89 10.60 -6.56
C ALA A 52 5.32 9.13 -6.79
N ALA A 53 6.06 8.86 -7.87
CA ALA A 53 6.62 7.53 -8.14
C ALA A 53 7.70 7.13 -7.11
N VAL A 54 8.53 8.06 -6.64
CA VAL A 54 9.51 7.80 -5.57
C VAL A 54 8.81 7.46 -4.25
N MET A 55 7.65 8.06 -3.95
CA MET A 55 6.85 7.71 -2.77
C MET A 55 6.32 6.26 -2.79
N GLN A 56 6.34 5.59 -3.95
CA GLN A 56 6.09 4.16 -4.10
C GLN A 56 6.99 3.33 -3.16
N MET A 57 8.23 3.75 -2.97
CA MET A 57 9.18 3.07 -2.08
C MET A 57 8.67 3.02 -0.63
N GLY A 58 8.11 4.12 -0.13
CA GLY A 58 7.56 4.19 1.22
C GLY A 58 6.23 3.45 1.37
N SER A 59 5.47 3.29 0.30
CA SER A 59 4.19 2.58 0.34
C SER A 59 4.34 1.06 0.25
N PHE A 60 4.78 0.52 -0.87
CA PHE A 60 4.84 -0.93 -1.09
C PHE A 60 5.98 -1.62 -0.36
N ALA A 61 7.17 -1.01 -0.29
CA ALA A 61 8.32 -1.61 0.36
C ALA A 61 8.14 -1.76 1.88
N ILE A 62 7.31 -0.93 2.50
CA ILE A 62 6.94 -1.07 3.91
C ILE A 62 5.71 -1.97 4.05
N TYR A 63 4.70 -1.82 3.18
CA TYR A 63 3.43 -2.53 3.27
C TYR A 63 3.60 -4.06 3.19
N ILE A 64 4.36 -4.56 2.20
CA ILE A 64 4.50 -6.01 1.99
C ILE A 64 5.06 -6.72 3.23
N PRO A 65 6.25 -6.35 3.74
CA PRO A 65 6.78 -7.01 4.92
C PRO A 65 5.95 -6.70 6.19
N ALA A 66 5.42 -5.48 6.35
CA ALA A 66 4.57 -5.15 7.49
C ALA A 66 3.32 -6.02 7.55
N SER A 67 2.69 -6.30 6.41
CA SER A 67 1.51 -7.16 6.34
C SER A 67 1.82 -8.61 6.73
N VAL A 68 2.98 -9.13 6.33
CA VAL A 68 3.44 -10.47 6.72
C VAL A 68 3.66 -10.55 8.24
N TYR A 69 4.34 -9.57 8.82
CA TYR A 69 4.57 -9.53 10.27
C TYR A 69 3.26 -9.37 11.04
N TYR A 70 2.35 -8.49 10.58
CA TYR A 70 1.06 -8.28 11.20
C TYR A 70 0.21 -9.56 11.24
N VAL A 71 0.13 -10.29 10.13
CA VAL A 71 -0.57 -11.58 10.08
C VAL A 71 0.07 -12.58 11.05
N ASN A 72 1.39 -12.62 11.13
CA ASN A 72 2.10 -13.51 12.05
C ASN A 72 1.91 -13.16 13.53
N GLU A 73 1.65 -11.88 13.86
CA GLU A 73 1.37 -11.43 15.23
C GLU A 73 -0.07 -11.71 15.64
N VAL A 74 -1.03 -11.53 14.73
CA VAL A 74 -2.47 -11.63 15.02
C VAL A 74 -2.99 -13.07 14.93
N MET A 75 -2.37 -13.91 14.09
CA MET A 75 -2.81 -15.29 13.84
C MET A 75 -2.07 -16.28 14.74
N GLU A 76 -2.81 -17.30 15.21
CA GLU A 76 -2.21 -18.47 15.88
C GLU A 76 -1.30 -19.25 14.92
N GLU A 77 -0.28 -19.92 15.45
CA GLU A 77 0.71 -20.69 14.68
C GLU A 77 0.08 -21.60 13.62
N ARG A 78 -1.03 -22.24 13.97
CA ARG A 78 -1.77 -23.17 13.11
C ARG A 78 -2.39 -22.49 11.89
N ASP A 79 -2.78 -21.21 12.00
CA ASP A 79 -3.55 -20.50 10.98
C ASP A 79 -2.73 -19.44 10.23
N LYS A 80 -1.46 -19.22 10.60
CA LYS A 80 -0.57 -18.25 9.95
C LYS A 80 -0.49 -18.44 8.43
N PHE A 81 -0.37 -19.70 7.98
CA PHE A 81 -0.32 -20.00 6.54
C PHE A 81 -1.61 -19.59 5.81
N LYS A 82 -2.77 -19.86 6.41
CA LYS A 82 -4.07 -19.46 5.85
C LYS A 82 -4.20 -17.93 5.81
N GLY A 83 -3.78 -17.25 6.88
CA GLY A 83 -3.77 -15.79 6.94
C GLY A 83 -2.90 -15.16 5.85
N GLN A 84 -1.70 -15.70 5.63
CA GLN A 84 -0.80 -15.25 4.55
C GLN A 84 -1.38 -15.52 3.16
N ALA A 85 -1.98 -16.69 2.94
CA ALA A 85 -2.61 -17.03 1.68
C ALA A 85 -3.80 -16.09 1.38
N LEU A 86 -4.62 -15.80 2.39
CA LEU A 86 -5.75 -14.87 2.27
C LEU A 86 -5.27 -13.45 1.94
N MET A 87 -4.24 -12.97 2.63
CA MET A 87 -3.64 -11.65 2.41
C MET A 87 -3.08 -11.51 0.99
N THR A 88 -2.32 -12.51 0.55
CA THR A 88 -1.76 -12.54 -0.81
C THR A 88 -2.87 -12.63 -1.86
N GLY A 89 -3.88 -13.48 -1.64
CA GLY A 89 -5.04 -13.60 -2.52
C GLY A 89 -5.80 -12.28 -2.67
N THR A 90 -6.06 -11.59 -1.56
CA THR A 90 -6.73 -10.28 -1.56
C THR A 90 -5.92 -9.23 -2.32
N ASN A 91 -4.58 -9.21 -2.13
CA ASN A 91 -3.69 -8.32 -2.87
C ASN A 91 -3.74 -8.57 -4.38
N THR A 92 -3.69 -9.84 -4.79
CA THR A 92 -3.76 -10.23 -6.20
C THR A 92 -5.09 -9.85 -6.83
N LEU A 93 -6.20 -10.16 -6.15
CA LEU A 93 -7.54 -9.79 -6.61
C LEU A 93 -7.68 -8.27 -6.71
N GLY A 94 -7.22 -7.53 -5.70
CA GLY A 94 -7.21 -6.07 -5.72
C GLY A 94 -6.42 -5.51 -6.91
N GLY A 95 -5.27 -6.12 -7.25
CA GLY A 95 -4.46 -5.76 -8.42
C GLY A 95 -5.18 -6.02 -9.74
N VAL A 96 -5.83 -7.18 -9.88
CA VAL A 96 -6.60 -7.53 -11.10
C VAL A 96 -7.79 -6.58 -11.28
N PHE A 97 -8.61 -6.41 -10.25
CA PHE A 97 -9.74 -5.48 -10.31
C PHE A 97 -9.27 -4.04 -10.53
N GLY A 98 -8.21 -3.61 -9.84
CA GLY A 98 -7.64 -2.27 -9.99
C GLY A 98 -7.16 -2.00 -11.42
N SER A 99 -6.52 -2.96 -12.08
CA SER A 99 -6.07 -2.80 -13.46
C SER A 99 -7.22 -2.80 -14.47
N LEU A 100 -8.22 -3.67 -14.28
CA LEU A 100 -9.39 -3.71 -15.17
C LEU A 100 -10.23 -2.43 -15.06
N PHE A 101 -10.57 -2.02 -13.83
CA PHE A 101 -11.33 -0.78 -13.60
C PHE A 101 -10.51 0.46 -13.97
N GLY A 102 -9.20 0.46 -13.69
CA GLY A 102 -8.32 1.56 -14.07
C GLY A 102 -8.24 1.73 -15.58
N GLY A 103 -8.09 0.64 -16.33
CA GLY A 103 -8.12 0.67 -17.80
C GLY A 103 -9.46 1.18 -18.33
N PHE A 104 -10.57 0.64 -17.84
CA PHE A 104 -11.91 1.09 -18.21
C PHE A 104 -12.15 2.59 -17.93
N LEU A 105 -11.70 3.09 -16.78
CA LEU A 105 -11.82 4.50 -16.43
C LEU A 105 -10.97 5.39 -17.34
N ILE A 106 -9.76 4.98 -17.68
CA ILE A 106 -8.90 5.73 -18.62
C ILE A 106 -9.57 5.85 -19.97
N ASP A 107 -10.10 4.75 -20.50
CA ASP A 107 -10.70 4.69 -21.82
C ASP A 107 -11.99 5.52 -21.94
N ASN A 108 -12.79 5.58 -20.88
CA ASN A 108 -14.11 6.23 -20.93
C ASN A 108 -14.13 7.64 -20.31
N ALA A 109 -13.30 7.91 -19.31
CA ALA A 109 -13.36 9.16 -18.52
C ALA A 109 -12.00 9.86 -18.40
N GLY A 110 -10.94 9.27 -18.95
CA GLY A 110 -9.60 9.83 -18.96
C GLY A 110 -8.82 9.64 -17.65
N VAL A 111 -7.53 10.01 -17.70
CA VAL A 111 -6.57 9.83 -16.59
C VAL A 111 -6.97 10.60 -15.33
N GLY A 112 -7.59 11.76 -15.47
CA GLY A 112 -8.04 12.58 -14.33
C GLY A 112 -9.10 11.87 -13.49
N ALA A 113 -10.09 11.26 -14.12
CA ALA A 113 -11.14 10.51 -13.43
C ALA A 113 -10.55 9.26 -12.73
N MET A 114 -9.65 8.53 -13.39
CA MET A 114 -8.93 7.41 -12.79
C MET A 114 -8.16 7.84 -11.55
N ASN A 115 -7.39 8.93 -11.60
CA ASN A 115 -6.62 9.42 -10.46
C ASN A 115 -7.52 9.82 -9.29
N THR A 116 -8.69 10.43 -9.56
CA THR A 116 -9.67 10.79 -8.53
C THR A 116 -10.21 9.54 -7.82
N VAL A 117 -10.59 8.52 -8.58
CA VAL A 117 -11.09 7.25 -8.03
C VAL A 117 -9.99 6.54 -7.24
N CYS A 118 -8.77 6.48 -7.75
CA CYS A 118 -7.63 5.89 -7.02
C CYS A 118 -7.35 6.61 -5.71
N PHE A 119 -7.43 7.94 -5.69
CA PHE A 119 -7.27 8.73 -4.47
C PHE A 119 -8.39 8.43 -3.44
N ALA A 120 -9.65 8.39 -3.88
CA ALA A 120 -10.78 8.08 -3.02
C ALA A 120 -10.66 6.66 -2.42
N MET A 121 -10.27 5.67 -3.23
CA MET A 121 -10.06 4.28 -2.76
C MET A 121 -8.87 4.17 -1.81
N ALA A 122 -7.78 4.87 -2.07
CA ALA A 122 -6.61 4.92 -1.18
C ALA A 122 -6.98 5.56 0.18
N ALA A 123 -7.75 6.65 0.17
CA ALA A 123 -8.24 7.29 1.38
C ALA A 123 -9.17 6.36 2.18
N ALA A 124 -10.12 5.70 1.53
CA ALA A 124 -11.00 4.72 2.17
C ALA A 124 -10.23 3.54 2.76
N GLY A 125 -9.25 2.99 2.03
CA GLY A 125 -8.38 1.92 2.52
C GLY A 125 -7.56 2.33 3.74
N ALA A 126 -7.01 3.54 3.74
CA ALA A 126 -6.25 4.06 4.87
C ALA A 126 -7.14 4.29 6.12
N VAL A 127 -8.37 4.78 5.94
CA VAL A 127 -9.33 4.90 7.05
C VAL A 127 -9.64 3.53 7.64
N LEU A 128 -9.87 2.51 6.81
CA LEU A 128 -10.10 1.14 7.28
C LEU A 128 -8.89 0.60 8.06
N VAL A 129 -7.68 0.76 7.53
CA VAL A 129 -6.46 0.35 8.23
C VAL A 129 -6.34 1.06 9.58
N PHE A 130 -6.57 2.38 9.63
CA PHE A 130 -6.50 3.15 10.85
C PHE A 130 -7.52 2.69 11.90
N LEU A 131 -8.77 2.41 11.48
CA LEU A 131 -9.84 1.98 12.37
C LEU A 131 -9.65 0.55 12.91
N PHE A 132 -9.12 -0.35 12.08
CA PHE A 132 -9.03 -1.76 12.44
C PHE A 132 -7.67 -2.16 12.98
N ALA A 133 -6.56 -1.59 12.49
CA ALA A 133 -5.23 -1.88 13.02
C ALA A 133 -5.02 -1.33 14.45
N GLY A 134 -5.69 -0.22 14.80
CA GLY A 134 -5.64 0.34 16.15
C GLY A 134 -6.51 -0.37 17.20
N ARG A 135 -7.39 -1.30 16.80
CA ARG A 135 -8.29 -2.01 17.73
C ARG A 135 -7.69 -3.27 18.37
N HIS A 136 -6.56 -3.72 17.90
CA HIS A 136 -5.85 -4.90 18.41
C HIS A 136 -4.68 -4.55 19.35
N GLU A 137 -4.64 -3.31 19.84
CA GLU A 137 -3.82 -2.87 20.97
C GLU A 137 -4.67 -2.91 22.27
#